data_9eb8e6fbc9558d41b009764000b016bd
#
_entry.id   9eb8e6fbc9558d41b009764000b016bd
#
_cell.length_a   1.000
_cell.length_b   1.000
_cell.length_c   1.000
_cell.angle_alpha   90.00
_cell.angle_beta   90.00
_cell.angle_gamma   90.00
#
_symmetry.space_group_name_H-M   'P 1'
#
loop_
_entity.id
_entity.type
_entity.pdbx_description
1 polymer ?
#
loop_
_entity_poly.entity_id
_entity_poly.type
_entity_poly.pdbx_seq_one_letter_code
_entity_poly.pdbx_strand_id
1 'polypeptide(L)'
;MKKVLLIALCFAIPMAGFAQKKKKKGAQPEVVAPVVETLSDEECMVNLSLFHESVKNKQFEEAYGFWLPVYQSRPDLNKAIYADGAEILDYRYQQITDENARKALRDSILKLHDDRIQYFDDAKYPDAYVLGLKAMDYLKYYAEDELAMPAYGWLKESVSTLGAKAQITVLRKFVEVSYNIYKSNTDQYSDQFLADYQLASATLDQIA
;
A
#
# COMPACT_ATOMS: atom_id res chain seq x y z
N MET A 1 -9.91 -67.07 -3.80
CA MET A 1 -8.85 -68.02 -4.30
C MET A 1 -7.97 -67.29 -5.30
N LYS A 2 -6.69 -67.45 -5.09
CA LYS A 2 -5.54 -67.17 -5.99
C LYS A 2 -5.12 -65.72 -6.24
N LYS A 3 -4.09 -65.40 -5.49
CA LYS A 3 -3.07 -64.36 -5.74
C LYS A 3 -2.38 -64.62 -7.06
N VAL A 4 -2.07 -63.55 -7.81
CA VAL A 4 -0.92 -63.55 -8.71
C VAL A 4 -0.21 -62.20 -8.55
N LEU A 5 0.99 -62.31 -8.07
CA LEU A 5 2.05 -61.31 -7.97
C LEU A 5 2.79 -61.34 -9.31
N LEU A 6 3.04 -60.16 -9.91
CA LEU A 6 4.00 -60.09 -11.02
C LEU A 6 4.86 -58.84 -10.84
N ILE A 7 6.12 -59.15 -10.57
CA ILE A 7 7.30 -58.28 -10.57
C ILE A 7 7.83 -58.22 -12.01
N ALA A 8 8.16 -57.09 -12.50
CA ALA A 8 9.18 -56.85 -13.52
C ALA A 8 9.43 -55.36 -13.64
N LEU A 9 10.53 -54.93 -13.35
CA LEU A 9 11.89 -54.88 -13.92
C LEU A 9 12.17 -53.53 -14.61
N CYS A 10 13.10 -52.83 -14.01
CA CYS A 10 13.75 -51.60 -14.50
C CYS A 10 14.26 -51.70 -15.92
N PHE A 11 14.05 -50.60 -16.67
CA PHE A 11 15.01 -50.24 -17.72
C PHE A 11 15.25 -48.72 -17.67
N ALA A 12 16.43 -48.35 -17.22
CA ALA A 12 16.98 -47.03 -17.36
C ALA A 12 17.56 -46.85 -18.78
N ILE A 13 17.09 -45.87 -19.52
CA ILE A 13 17.73 -45.41 -20.74
C ILE A 13 18.05 -43.92 -20.59
N PRO A 14 19.32 -43.49 -20.70
CA PRO A 14 19.64 -42.07 -20.70
C PRO A 14 19.43 -41.52 -22.12
N MET A 15 18.44 -40.69 -22.30
CA MET A 15 18.33 -39.86 -23.50
C MET A 15 18.87 -38.47 -23.20
N ALA A 16 20.09 -38.23 -23.63
CA ALA A 16 20.59 -36.88 -23.89
C ALA A 16 19.80 -36.32 -25.07
N GLY A 17 19.20 -35.17 -24.94
CA GLY A 17 18.42 -34.62 -26.03
C GLY A 17 18.01 -33.16 -25.81
N PHE A 18 18.75 -32.25 -26.42
CA PHE A 18 18.35 -30.98 -27.00
C PHE A 18 17.53 -30.00 -26.13
N ALA A 19 18.24 -29.04 -25.59
CA ALA A 19 17.69 -27.81 -25.06
C ALA A 19 16.99 -26.99 -26.18
N GLN A 20 15.69 -27.11 -26.33
CA GLN A 20 14.89 -26.13 -27.03
C GLN A 20 14.65 -24.92 -26.14
N LYS A 21 15.27 -23.81 -26.51
CA LYS A 21 15.05 -22.48 -25.97
C LYS A 21 13.60 -22.05 -26.26
N LYS A 22 12.64 -22.35 -25.34
CA LYS A 22 11.31 -21.76 -25.38
C LYS A 22 11.45 -20.30 -24.92
N LYS A 23 11.13 -19.36 -25.82
CA LYS A 23 10.88 -17.97 -25.49
C LYS A 23 9.83 -17.93 -24.38
N LYS A 24 10.20 -17.53 -23.16
CA LYS A 24 9.26 -17.23 -22.07
C LYS A 24 8.46 -15.99 -22.49
N LYS A 25 7.18 -16.15 -22.74
CA LYS A 25 6.17 -15.09 -22.66
C LYS A 25 6.24 -14.51 -21.25
N GLY A 26 6.13 -13.19 -21.15
CA GLY A 26 6.27 -12.37 -19.95
C GLY A 26 5.76 -13.05 -18.68
N ALA A 27 6.66 -13.28 -17.73
CA ALA A 27 6.30 -13.68 -16.40
C ALA A 27 5.64 -12.47 -15.73
N GLN A 28 4.37 -12.62 -15.33
CA GLN A 28 3.76 -11.71 -14.37
C GLN A 28 4.63 -11.68 -13.11
N PRO A 29 4.84 -10.51 -12.50
CA PRO A 29 5.55 -10.45 -11.24
C PRO A 29 4.74 -11.24 -10.19
N GLU A 30 5.28 -12.39 -9.80
CA GLU A 30 4.77 -13.19 -8.70
C GLU A 30 4.94 -12.38 -7.42
N VAL A 31 3.83 -12.05 -6.74
CA VAL A 31 3.85 -11.41 -5.42
C VAL A 31 4.13 -12.51 -4.38
N VAL A 32 5.27 -13.14 -4.50
CA VAL A 32 5.84 -13.96 -3.44
C VAL A 32 6.77 -13.02 -2.68
N ALA A 33 6.43 -12.74 -1.42
CA ALA A 33 7.38 -12.09 -0.54
C ALA A 33 8.63 -13.00 -0.46
N PRO A 34 9.79 -12.58 -0.99
CA PRO A 34 11.01 -13.36 -0.83
C PRO A 34 11.28 -13.48 0.67
N VAL A 35 11.79 -14.64 1.10
CA VAL A 35 12.42 -14.77 2.42
C VAL A 35 13.64 -13.85 2.37
N VAL A 36 13.49 -12.64 2.90
CA VAL A 36 14.55 -11.66 2.90
C VAL A 36 15.46 -11.97 4.07
N GLU A 37 16.72 -12.26 3.80
CA GLU A 37 17.76 -12.25 4.82
C GLU A 37 17.73 -10.88 5.50
N THR A 38 17.76 -10.86 6.82
CA THR A 38 17.77 -9.61 7.60
C THR A 38 19.06 -8.87 7.28
N LEU A 39 18.94 -7.67 6.72
CA LEU A 39 20.10 -6.84 6.40
C LEU A 39 20.76 -6.32 7.68
N SER A 40 22.09 -6.18 7.64
CA SER A 40 22.83 -5.40 8.64
C SER A 40 22.46 -3.90 8.56
N ASP A 41 22.78 -3.15 9.60
CA ASP A 41 22.54 -1.70 9.63
C ASP A 41 23.26 -0.96 8.49
N GLU A 42 24.48 -1.39 8.17
CA GLU A 42 25.27 -0.82 7.07
C GLU A 42 24.62 -1.10 5.70
N GLU A 43 24.19 -2.32 5.46
CA GLU A 43 23.47 -2.68 4.23
C GLU A 43 22.13 -1.94 4.10
N CYS A 44 21.42 -1.76 5.22
CA CYS A 44 20.20 -0.95 5.24
C CYS A 44 20.46 0.51 4.84
N MET A 45 21.55 1.12 5.32
CA MET A 45 21.91 2.50 4.96
C MET A 45 22.31 2.63 3.48
N VAL A 46 23.02 1.65 2.94
CA VAL A 46 23.37 1.61 1.51
C VAL A 46 22.10 1.47 0.67
N ASN A 47 21.24 0.49 0.98
CA ASN A 47 20.01 0.26 0.24
C ASN A 47 19.03 1.43 0.35
N LEU A 48 18.96 2.12 1.52
CA LEU A 48 18.20 3.36 1.69
C LEU A 48 18.62 4.42 0.68
N SER A 49 19.92 4.63 0.51
CA SER A 49 20.45 5.60 -0.46
C SER A 49 20.15 5.21 -1.90
N LEU A 50 20.28 3.91 -2.22
CA LEU A 50 20.04 3.39 -3.56
C LEU A 50 18.55 3.49 -3.95
N PHE A 51 17.61 3.05 -3.10
CA PHE A 51 16.20 3.16 -3.47
C PHE A 51 15.74 4.62 -3.58
N HIS A 52 16.21 5.50 -2.68
CA HIS A 52 15.84 6.91 -2.73
C HIS A 52 16.33 7.58 -4.02
N GLU A 53 17.53 7.26 -4.48
CA GLU A 53 18.04 7.75 -5.77
C GLU A 53 17.29 7.14 -6.95
N SER A 54 16.98 5.84 -6.91
CA SER A 54 16.20 5.17 -7.95
C SER A 54 14.79 5.75 -8.07
N VAL A 55 14.12 6.10 -6.95
CA VAL A 55 12.81 6.78 -6.96
C VAL A 55 12.90 8.16 -7.63
N LYS A 56 13.93 8.97 -7.28
CA LYS A 56 14.16 10.27 -7.93
C LYS A 56 14.34 10.15 -9.44
N ASN A 57 14.98 9.06 -9.88
CA ASN A 57 15.20 8.76 -11.30
C ASN A 57 14.02 8.01 -11.93
N LYS A 58 12.92 7.77 -11.21
CA LYS A 58 11.72 7.03 -11.64
C LYS A 58 12.01 5.58 -12.07
N GLN A 59 13.04 4.98 -11.49
CA GLN A 59 13.44 3.59 -11.70
C GLN A 59 12.77 2.69 -10.64
N PHE A 60 11.43 2.66 -10.61
CA PHE A 60 10.66 2.09 -9.52
C PHE A 60 10.84 0.58 -9.32
N GLU A 61 11.06 -0.20 -10.37
CA GLU A 61 11.33 -1.65 -10.24
C GLU A 61 12.69 -1.90 -9.56
N GLU A 62 13.70 -1.11 -9.91
CA GLU A 62 15.00 -1.17 -9.25
C GLU A 62 14.88 -0.68 -7.80
N ALA A 63 14.19 0.44 -7.58
CA ALA A 63 13.92 0.97 -6.26
C ALA A 63 13.25 -0.06 -5.34
N TYR A 64 12.27 -0.83 -5.85
CA TYR A 64 11.60 -1.87 -5.08
C TYR A 64 12.56 -2.94 -4.56
N GLY A 65 13.54 -3.35 -5.37
CA GLY A 65 14.54 -4.34 -4.99
C GLY A 65 15.42 -3.91 -3.81
N PHE A 66 15.73 -2.62 -3.71
CA PHE A 66 16.47 -2.05 -2.57
C PHE A 66 15.57 -1.69 -1.39
N TRP A 67 14.36 -1.18 -1.66
CA TRP A 67 13.41 -0.71 -0.66
C TRP A 67 12.85 -1.85 0.21
N LEU A 68 12.39 -2.94 -0.40
CA LEU A 68 11.71 -4.01 0.33
C LEU A 68 12.57 -4.64 1.42
N PRO A 69 13.85 -4.98 1.20
CA PRO A 69 14.72 -5.49 2.26
C PRO A 69 14.91 -4.51 3.42
N VAL A 70 15.02 -3.21 3.16
CA VAL A 70 15.13 -2.18 4.20
C VAL A 70 13.85 -2.07 5.00
N TYR A 71 12.70 -1.98 4.32
CA TYR A 71 11.38 -1.92 4.97
C TYR A 71 11.13 -3.13 5.89
N GLN A 72 11.57 -4.32 5.48
CA GLN A 72 11.40 -5.53 6.28
C GLN A 72 12.40 -5.64 7.45
N SER A 73 13.63 -5.17 7.28
CA SER A 73 14.69 -5.30 8.28
C SER A 73 14.70 -4.16 9.29
N ARG A 74 14.50 -2.93 8.84
CA ARG A 74 14.62 -1.71 9.65
C ARG A 74 13.54 -0.68 9.28
N PRO A 75 12.26 -0.98 9.56
CA PRO A 75 11.15 -0.05 9.29
C PRO A 75 11.28 1.27 10.06
N ASP A 76 12.03 1.30 11.14
CA ASP A 76 12.32 2.46 11.98
C ASP A 76 13.47 3.34 11.49
N LEU A 77 14.17 2.94 10.43
CA LEU A 77 15.43 3.56 10.03
C LEU A 77 15.26 4.99 9.51
N ASN A 78 14.31 5.20 8.62
CA ASN A 78 14.10 6.51 7.98
C ASN A 78 12.68 6.65 7.42
N LYS A 79 12.09 7.84 7.54
CA LYS A 79 10.76 8.16 6.99
C LYS A 79 10.67 8.07 5.46
N ALA A 80 11.79 8.19 4.75
CA ALA A 80 11.83 7.97 3.29
C ALA A 80 11.34 6.58 2.89
N ILE A 81 11.50 5.56 3.76
CA ILE A 81 10.96 4.21 3.55
C ILE A 81 9.46 4.27 3.23
N TYR A 82 8.72 5.15 3.88
CA TYR A 82 7.27 5.28 3.72
C TYR A 82 6.88 6.22 2.58
N ALA A 83 7.58 7.34 2.43
CA ALA A 83 7.31 8.29 1.35
C ALA A 83 7.64 7.70 -0.03
N ASP A 84 8.86 7.19 -0.19
CA ASP A 84 9.31 6.56 -1.44
C ASP A 84 8.59 5.22 -1.67
N GLY A 85 8.32 4.45 -0.58
CA GLY A 85 7.57 3.21 -0.62
C GLY A 85 6.16 3.38 -1.20
N ALA A 86 5.47 4.46 -0.87
CA ALA A 86 4.15 4.76 -1.44
C ALA A 86 4.23 4.95 -2.98
N GLU A 87 5.23 5.67 -3.48
CA GLU A 87 5.43 5.85 -4.92
C GLU A 87 5.82 4.54 -5.63
N ILE A 88 6.69 3.75 -5.01
CA ILE A 88 7.11 2.43 -5.53
C ILE A 88 5.90 1.49 -5.64
N LEU A 89 5.10 1.39 -4.57
CA LEU A 89 3.93 0.50 -4.55
C LEU A 89 2.82 0.99 -5.48
N ASP A 90 2.62 2.30 -5.62
CA ASP A 90 1.68 2.87 -6.61
C ASP A 90 2.07 2.49 -8.04
N TYR A 91 3.32 2.68 -8.40
CA TYR A 91 3.82 2.25 -9.71
C TYR A 91 3.57 0.77 -9.96
N ARG A 92 3.90 -0.10 -9.00
CA ARG A 92 3.69 -1.55 -9.12
C ARG A 92 2.22 -1.91 -9.22
N TYR A 93 1.33 -1.23 -8.48
CA TYR A 93 -0.12 -1.42 -8.58
C TYR A 93 -0.64 -1.20 -10.00
N GLN A 94 -0.11 -0.20 -10.70
CA GLN A 94 -0.50 0.11 -12.07
C GLN A 94 -0.01 -0.93 -13.09
N GLN A 95 1.05 -1.68 -12.79
CA GLN A 95 1.59 -2.72 -13.68
C GLN A 95 0.90 -4.09 -13.50
N ILE A 96 0.24 -4.33 -12.37
CA ILE A 96 -0.39 -5.62 -12.05
C ILE A 96 -1.78 -5.68 -12.68
N THR A 97 -2.04 -6.77 -13.41
CA THR A 97 -3.36 -7.06 -14.02
C THR A 97 -4.13 -8.16 -13.30
N ASP A 98 -3.46 -9.00 -12.52
CA ASP A 98 -4.10 -10.02 -11.68
C ASP A 98 -4.82 -9.36 -10.49
N GLU A 99 -6.12 -9.64 -10.35
CA GLU A 99 -6.95 -8.96 -9.35
C GLU A 99 -6.59 -9.35 -7.91
N ASN A 100 -6.19 -10.61 -7.67
CA ASN A 100 -5.77 -11.03 -6.33
C ASN A 100 -4.45 -10.37 -5.93
N ALA A 101 -3.51 -10.27 -6.86
CA ALA A 101 -2.25 -9.57 -6.63
C ALA A 101 -2.47 -8.05 -6.43
N ARG A 102 -3.39 -7.43 -7.18
CA ARG A 102 -3.78 -6.03 -6.96
C ARG A 102 -4.40 -5.83 -5.58
N LYS A 103 -5.29 -6.73 -5.14
CA LYS A 103 -5.87 -6.68 -3.82
C LYS A 103 -4.80 -6.76 -2.72
N ALA A 104 -3.88 -7.73 -2.81
CA ALA A 104 -2.79 -7.86 -1.84
C ALA A 104 -1.89 -6.60 -1.80
N LEU A 105 -1.66 -5.97 -2.95
CA LEU A 105 -0.81 -4.78 -3.02
C LEU A 105 -1.50 -3.54 -2.45
N ARG A 106 -2.80 -3.31 -2.70
CA ARG A 106 -3.53 -2.21 -2.08
C ARG A 106 -3.62 -2.35 -0.56
N ASP A 107 -3.78 -3.59 -0.04
CA ASP A 107 -3.73 -3.85 1.39
C ASP A 107 -2.33 -3.51 1.96
N SER A 108 -1.26 -3.80 1.21
CA SER A 108 0.12 -3.43 1.57
C SER A 108 0.34 -1.92 1.58
N ILE A 109 -0.27 -1.16 0.65
CA ILE A 109 -0.22 0.30 0.63
C ILE A 109 -0.87 0.89 1.89
N LEU A 110 -2.05 0.37 2.29
CA LEU A 110 -2.68 0.84 3.53
C LEU A 110 -1.85 0.49 4.76
N LYS A 111 -1.28 -0.72 4.79
CA LYS A 111 -0.38 -1.13 5.89
C LYS A 111 0.85 -0.24 6.00
N LEU A 112 1.38 0.25 4.88
CA LEU A 112 2.53 1.17 4.90
C LEU A 112 2.26 2.43 5.73
N HIS A 113 1.03 2.97 5.68
CA HIS A 113 0.62 4.11 6.53
C HIS A 113 0.53 3.72 8.01
N ASP A 114 -0.01 2.53 8.31
CA ASP A 114 -0.10 2.03 9.70
C ASP A 114 1.30 1.84 10.31
N ASP A 115 2.21 1.24 9.55
CA ASP A 115 3.59 1.07 9.97
C ASP A 115 4.30 2.43 10.15
N ARG A 116 4.02 3.41 9.28
CA ARG A 116 4.56 4.77 9.45
C ARG A 116 4.13 5.39 10.78
N ILE A 117 2.87 5.25 11.16
CA ILE A 117 2.35 5.71 12.46
C ILE A 117 3.02 4.95 13.61
N GLN A 118 3.18 3.64 13.46
CA GLN A 118 3.78 2.80 14.50
C GLN A 118 5.25 3.13 14.78
N TYR A 119 6.02 3.44 13.74
CA TYR A 119 7.49 3.59 13.86
C TYR A 119 7.97 5.02 13.97
N PHE A 120 7.13 6.03 13.69
CA PHE A 120 7.57 7.43 13.73
C PHE A 120 6.56 8.33 14.42
N ASP A 121 6.97 8.91 15.55
CA ASP A 121 6.32 10.08 16.16
C ASP A 121 6.94 11.35 15.55
N ASP A 122 6.19 12.08 14.74
CA ASP A 122 6.68 13.23 13.97
C ASP A 122 5.80 14.45 14.19
N ALA A 123 6.28 15.41 14.95
CA ALA A 123 5.55 16.66 15.23
C ALA A 123 5.21 17.47 13.96
N LYS A 124 5.99 17.34 12.87
CA LYS A 124 5.73 18.01 11.59
C LYS A 124 4.67 17.30 10.78
N TYR A 125 4.67 15.98 10.82
CA TYR A 125 3.75 15.11 10.10
C TYR A 125 3.15 14.07 11.07
N PRO A 126 2.30 14.52 12.02
CA PRO A 126 1.75 13.66 13.06
C PRO A 126 0.82 12.57 12.47
N ASP A 127 0.42 11.62 13.30
CA ASP A 127 -0.43 10.50 12.91
C ASP A 127 -1.68 10.94 12.15
N ALA A 128 -2.33 12.01 12.61
CA ALA A 128 -3.49 12.58 11.95
C ALA A 128 -3.21 13.03 10.49
N TYR A 129 -1.98 13.50 10.20
CA TYR A 129 -1.56 13.80 8.83
C TYR A 129 -1.45 12.52 8.00
N VAL A 130 -0.86 11.47 8.56
CA VAL A 130 -0.70 10.17 7.90
C VAL A 130 -2.06 9.49 7.66
N LEU A 131 -3.00 9.61 8.60
CA LEU A 131 -4.38 9.12 8.43
C LEU A 131 -5.08 9.81 7.24
N GLY A 132 -4.86 11.11 7.05
CA GLY A 132 -5.34 11.81 5.86
C GLY A 132 -4.82 11.21 4.56
N LEU A 133 -3.51 10.90 4.48
CA LEU A 133 -2.90 10.22 3.32
C LEU A 133 -3.45 8.81 3.13
N LYS A 134 -3.57 8.03 4.22
CA LYS A 134 -4.16 6.69 4.20
C LYS A 134 -5.57 6.71 3.62
N ALA A 135 -6.40 7.67 4.04
CA ALA A 135 -7.74 7.85 3.52
C ALA A 135 -7.75 8.17 2.01
N MET A 136 -6.84 9.01 1.55
CA MET A 136 -6.72 9.34 0.12
C MET A 136 -6.35 8.11 -0.71
N ASP A 137 -5.44 7.27 -0.22
CA ASP A 137 -5.07 6.02 -0.89
C ASP A 137 -6.22 5.00 -0.84
N TYR A 138 -6.96 4.91 0.27
CA TYR A 138 -8.16 4.08 0.31
C TYR A 138 -9.16 4.48 -0.79
N LEU A 139 -9.49 5.75 -0.90
CA LEU A 139 -10.41 6.25 -1.91
C LEU A 139 -9.90 6.01 -3.34
N LYS A 140 -8.59 5.94 -3.54
CA LYS A 140 -7.97 5.65 -4.83
C LYS A 140 -8.05 4.17 -5.20
N TYR A 141 -7.79 3.27 -4.25
CA TYR A 141 -7.58 1.84 -4.53
C TYR A 141 -8.78 0.95 -4.22
N TYR A 142 -9.77 1.46 -3.46
CA TYR A 142 -11.01 0.76 -3.09
C TYR A 142 -12.23 1.50 -3.62
N ALA A 143 -12.17 1.89 -4.91
CA ALA A 143 -13.25 2.65 -5.55
C ALA A 143 -14.59 1.90 -5.61
N GLU A 144 -14.58 0.57 -5.42
CA GLU A 144 -15.77 -0.27 -5.29
C GLU A 144 -16.51 -0.11 -3.96
N ASP A 145 -15.88 0.44 -2.92
CA ASP A 145 -16.54 0.80 -1.67
C ASP A 145 -17.18 2.18 -1.79
N GLU A 146 -18.44 2.22 -2.26
CA GLU A 146 -19.16 3.46 -2.53
C GLU A 146 -19.32 4.37 -1.32
N LEU A 147 -19.44 3.80 -0.12
CA LEU A 147 -19.58 4.58 1.12
C LEU A 147 -18.24 4.95 1.74
N ALA A 148 -17.20 4.20 1.45
CA ALA A 148 -15.84 4.42 1.93
C ALA A 148 -15.77 4.70 3.44
N MET A 149 -16.55 3.97 4.24
CA MET A 149 -16.65 4.18 5.69
C MET A 149 -15.31 4.17 6.44
N PRO A 150 -14.33 3.30 6.09
CA PRO A 150 -13.01 3.39 6.70
C PRO A 150 -12.31 4.73 6.41
N ALA A 151 -12.35 5.19 5.15
CA ALA A 151 -11.76 6.47 4.77
C ALA A 151 -12.45 7.64 5.46
N TYR A 152 -13.78 7.60 5.61
CA TYR A 152 -14.52 8.62 6.35
C TYR A 152 -13.99 8.80 7.77
N GLY A 153 -13.78 7.71 8.50
CA GLY A 153 -13.24 7.77 9.87
C GLY A 153 -11.87 8.44 9.92
N TRP A 154 -10.95 8.02 9.04
CA TRP A 154 -9.59 8.59 8.97
C TRP A 154 -9.57 10.05 8.51
N LEU A 155 -10.42 10.43 7.55
CA LEU A 155 -10.55 11.83 7.12
C LEU A 155 -11.06 12.72 8.25
N LYS A 156 -12.10 12.27 8.96
CA LYS A 156 -12.67 13.02 10.10
C LYS A 156 -11.65 13.21 11.19
N GLU A 157 -10.92 12.17 11.58
CA GLU A 157 -9.87 12.24 12.58
C GLU A 157 -8.75 13.18 12.15
N SER A 158 -8.30 13.07 10.89
CA SER A 158 -7.29 13.95 10.32
C SER A 158 -7.70 15.42 10.41
N VAL A 159 -8.89 15.77 9.91
CA VAL A 159 -9.39 17.15 9.88
C VAL A 159 -9.59 17.69 11.30
N SER A 160 -10.24 16.94 12.19
CA SER A 160 -10.54 17.39 13.55
C SER A 160 -9.28 17.60 14.41
N THR A 161 -8.24 16.77 14.20
CA THR A 161 -7.01 16.83 14.97
C THR A 161 -6.07 17.92 14.47
N LEU A 162 -5.95 18.08 13.15
CA LEU A 162 -5.02 19.04 12.55
C LEU A 162 -5.53 20.47 12.54
N GLY A 163 -6.84 20.70 12.49
CA GLY A 163 -7.43 22.05 12.42
C GLY A 163 -6.79 22.88 11.30
N ALA A 164 -6.24 24.04 11.62
CA ALA A 164 -5.57 24.95 10.69
C ALA A 164 -4.40 24.29 9.87
N LYS A 165 -3.87 23.17 10.32
CA LYS A 165 -2.81 22.42 9.62
C LYS A 165 -3.36 21.34 8.68
N ALA A 166 -4.68 21.18 8.58
CA ALA A 166 -5.29 20.19 7.71
C ALA A 166 -5.01 20.52 6.24
N GLN A 167 -4.73 19.48 5.45
CA GLN A 167 -4.55 19.66 4.02
C GLN A 167 -5.91 19.94 3.35
N ILE A 168 -5.98 20.97 2.52
CA ILE A 168 -7.21 21.34 1.78
C ILE A 168 -7.77 20.17 0.95
N THR A 169 -6.90 19.35 0.38
CA THR A 169 -7.31 18.16 -0.38
C THR A 169 -8.01 17.12 0.50
N VAL A 170 -7.50 16.89 1.71
CA VAL A 170 -8.09 15.99 2.72
C VAL A 170 -9.40 16.56 3.23
N LEU A 171 -9.46 17.85 3.56
CA LEU A 171 -10.68 18.56 3.99
C LEU A 171 -11.78 18.43 2.93
N ARG A 172 -11.47 18.68 1.66
CA ARG A 172 -12.42 18.54 0.56
C ARG A 172 -12.94 17.11 0.43
N LYS A 173 -12.06 16.10 0.54
CA LYS A 173 -12.47 14.70 0.48
C LYS A 173 -13.30 14.27 1.68
N PHE A 174 -13.05 14.82 2.86
CA PHE A 174 -13.89 14.62 4.02
C PHE A 174 -15.35 15.05 3.76
N VAL A 175 -15.55 16.27 3.25
CA VAL A 175 -16.90 16.76 2.93
C VAL A 175 -17.55 15.93 1.82
N GLU A 176 -16.80 15.55 0.78
CA GLU A 176 -17.30 14.73 -0.33
C GLU A 176 -17.79 13.36 0.15
N VAL A 177 -16.98 12.66 0.96
CA VAL A 177 -17.33 11.33 1.49
C VAL A 177 -18.49 11.44 2.48
N SER A 178 -18.48 12.41 3.39
CA SER A 178 -19.58 12.66 4.33
C SER A 178 -20.90 12.94 3.59
N TYR A 179 -20.87 13.71 2.51
CA TYR A 179 -22.05 13.96 1.66
C TYR A 179 -22.55 12.70 0.95
N ASN A 180 -21.68 11.84 0.45
CA ASN A 180 -22.07 10.57 -0.17
C ASN A 180 -22.74 9.63 0.84
N ILE A 181 -22.22 9.56 2.08
CA ILE A 181 -22.84 8.83 3.18
C ILE A 181 -24.23 9.40 3.48
N TYR A 182 -24.37 10.72 3.63
CA TYR A 182 -25.66 11.38 3.82
C TYR A 182 -26.65 11.04 2.72
N LYS A 183 -26.24 11.09 1.44
CA LYS A 183 -27.09 10.76 0.31
C LYS A 183 -27.57 9.29 0.29
N SER A 184 -26.80 8.38 0.88
CA SER A 184 -27.18 6.96 0.93
C SER A 184 -28.38 6.71 1.84
N ASN A 185 -28.54 7.51 2.92
CA ASN A 185 -29.70 7.49 3.80
C ASN A 185 -29.82 8.84 4.53
N THR A 186 -30.60 9.76 3.96
CA THR A 186 -30.75 11.12 4.45
C THR A 186 -31.33 11.20 5.85
N ASP A 187 -32.30 10.33 6.19
CA ASP A 187 -32.94 10.32 7.50
C ASP A 187 -31.98 9.88 8.61
N GLN A 188 -31.09 8.96 8.29
CA GLN A 188 -30.13 8.43 9.25
C GLN A 188 -28.94 9.35 9.45
N TYR A 189 -28.45 10.01 8.38
CA TYR A 189 -27.14 10.69 8.39
C TYR A 189 -27.22 12.23 8.33
N SER A 190 -28.43 12.84 8.41
CA SER A 190 -28.58 14.30 8.34
C SER A 190 -27.82 15.06 9.45
N ASP A 191 -27.95 14.61 10.70
CA ASP A 191 -27.28 15.27 11.82
C ASP A 191 -25.76 15.09 11.75
N GLN A 192 -25.30 13.89 11.31
CA GLN A 192 -23.88 13.64 11.10
C GLN A 192 -23.31 14.55 10.02
N PHE A 193 -23.99 14.66 8.87
CA PHE A 193 -23.52 15.51 7.78
C PHE A 193 -23.49 16.99 8.18
N LEU A 194 -24.49 17.46 8.92
CA LEU A 194 -24.53 18.84 9.43
C LEU A 194 -23.32 19.12 10.35
N ALA A 195 -23.03 18.20 11.27
CA ALA A 195 -21.88 18.32 12.15
C ALA A 195 -20.54 18.30 11.40
N ASP A 196 -20.42 17.43 10.38
CA ASP A 196 -19.22 17.33 9.55
C ASP A 196 -19.02 18.59 8.70
N TYR A 197 -20.10 19.15 8.16
CA TYR A 197 -20.06 20.40 7.41
C TYR A 197 -19.63 21.59 8.31
N GLN A 198 -20.15 21.66 9.53
CA GLN A 198 -19.74 22.68 10.51
C GLN A 198 -18.25 22.54 10.87
N LEU A 199 -17.78 21.30 11.10
CA LEU A 199 -16.36 21.04 11.35
C LEU A 199 -15.50 21.51 10.17
N ALA A 200 -15.89 21.14 8.94
CA ALA A 200 -15.15 21.52 7.76
C ALA A 200 -15.11 23.03 7.52
N SER A 201 -16.24 23.72 7.72
CA SER A 201 -16.33 25.19 7.64
C SER A 201 -15.40 25.86 8.65
N ALA A 202 -15.50 25.45 9.94
CA ALA A 202 -14.64 26.00 10.98
C ALA A 202 -13.15 25.74 10.73
N THR A 203 -12.81 24.58 10.15
CA THR A 203 -11.43 24.27 9.77
C THR A 203 -10.96 25.15 8.62
N LEU A 204 -11.80 25.35 7.61
CA LEU A 204 -11.48 26.21 6.47
C LEU A 204 -11.22 27.66 6.90
N ASP A 205 -12.05 28.19 7.82
CA ASP A 205 -11.88 29.55 8.38
C ASP A 205 -10.57 29.72 9.16
N GLN A 206 -10.01 28.61 9.71
CA GLN A 206 -8.71 28.64 10.39
C GLN A 206 -7.52 28.58 9.41
N ILE A 207 -7.73 28.05 8.19
CA ILE A 207 -6.69 27.92 7.17
C ILE A 207 -6.58 29.22 6.35
N ALA A 208 -7.68 29.96 6.17
CA ALA A 208 -7.77 31.18 5.39
C ALA A 208 -7.06 32.36 6.05
#